data_91972311fbb1ed3566c411e4b0093064
#
_entry.id   91972311fbb1ed3566c411e4b0093064
#
_cell.length_a   1.000
_cell.length_b   1.000
_cell.length_c   1.000
_cell.angle_alpha   90.00
_cell.angle_beta   90.00
_cell.angle_gamma   90.00
#
_symmetry.space_group_name_H-M   'P 1'
#
loop_
_entity.id
_entity.type
_entity.pdbx_description
1 polymer ?
#
loop_
_entity_poly.entity_id
_entity_poly.type
_entity_poly.pdbx_seq_one_letter_code
_entity_poly.pdbx_strand_id
1 'polypeptide(L)'
;PRPGRKPVLITHAQFQQHARNGHTRIPVVREVLSDLDTPLSVYLKLADAPHTYLLESVEGGERFGRYSIIGLPAKRVVTFRGHAMEIRDHGRVVESREVADPFAEVEALRASYSVPKLEGLPGFTGGLVGWFGFECIGYIEPRLAGGDDTPDKRRDELDTSDILLMLSEELAVFDNLKGRLYLIVHADP
;
A
#
# COMPACT_ATOMS: atom_id res chain seq x y z
N PRO A 1 -1.63 -33.38 18.32
CA PRO A 1 -1.85 -31.95 18.47
C PRO A 1 -0.49 -31.27 18.56
N ARG A 2 -0.10 -30.52 17.55
CA ARG A 2 1.13 -29.68 17.60
C ARG A 2 0.84 -28.52 18.55
N PRO A 3 1.79 -28.13 19.44
CA PRO A 3 1.56 -27.05 20.38
C PRO A 3 1.22 -25.77 19.61
N GLY A 4 0.07 -25.18 19.95
CA GLY A 4 -0.53 -24.09 19.21
C GLY A 4 0.37 -22.85 19.19
N ARG A 5 0.78 -22.42 18.01
CA ARG A 5 1.16 -21.03 17.80
C ARG A 5 -0.08 -20.18 18.10
N LYS A 6 0.01 -19.32 19.11
CA LYS A 6 -1.05 -18.34 19.37
C LYS A 6 -1.27 -17.55 18.10
N PRO A 7 -2.53 -17.31 17.70
CA PRO A 7 -2.81 -16.38 16.59
C PRO A 7 -2.13 -15.06 16.92
N VAL A 8 -1.55 -14.40 15.91
CA VAL A 8 -0.95 -13.07 16.05
C VAL A 8 -2.11 -12.09 16.19
N LEU A 9 -2.77 -12.12 17.33
CA LEU A 9 -3.80 -11.17 17.68
C LEU A 9 -3.17 -10.17 18.63
N ILE A 10 -3.15 -8.91 18.22
CA ILE A 10 -2.81 -7.84 19.13
C ILE A 10 -3.94 -7.77 20.19
N THR A 11 -3.58 -7.88 21.45
CA THR A 11 -4.53 -7.69 22.54
C THR A 11 -4.85 -6.21 22.71
N HIS A 12 -5.99 -5.88 23.32
CA HIS A 12 -6.35 -4.50 23.62
C HIS A 12 -5.25 -3.77 24.42
N ALA A 13 -4.61 -4.45 25.39
CA ALA A 13 -3.51 -3.87 26.16
C ALA A 13 -2.27 -3.56 25.29
N GLN A 14 -1.93 -4.45 24.36
CA GLN A 14 -0.83 -4.22 23.40
C GLN A 14 -1.17 -3.08 22.44
N PHE A 15 -2.41 -3.02 21.96
CA PHE A 15 -2.89 -1.91 21.13
C PHE A 15 -2.70 -0.57 21.84
N GLN A 16 -3.21 -0.46 23.07
CA GLN A 16 -3.04 0.75 23.89
C GLN A 16 -1.57 1.08 24.18
N GLN A 17 -0.72 0.07 24.35
CA GLN A 17 0.71 0.30 24.56
C GLN A 17 1.37 0.90 23.30
N HIS A 18 1.03 0.39 22.11
CA HIS A 18 1.52 0.95 20.85
C HIS A 18 1.02 2.39 20.62
N ALA A 19 -0.25 2.66 20.98
CA ALA A 19 -0.80 4.01 20.94
C ALA A 19 0.00 4.98 21.83
N ARG A 20 0.29 4.59 23.08
CA ARG A 20 1.10 5.38 24.02
C ARG A 20 2.54 5.60 23.54
N ASN A 21 3.07 4.67 22.75
CA ASN A 21 4.40 4.78 22.13
C ASN A 21 4.42 5.72 20.91
N GLY A 22 3.30 6.35 20.55
CA GLY A 22 3.19 7.32 19.47
C GLY A 22 3.01 6.72 18.08
N HIS A 23 2.62 5.44 17.98
CA HIS A 23 2.26 4.87 16.69
C HIS A 23 0.92 5.41 16.21
N THR A 24 0.86 5.86 14.95
CA THR A 24 -0.34 6.48 14.35
C THR A 24 -1.21 5.48 13.61
N ARG A 25 -0.68 4.28 13.32
CA ARG A 25 -1.41 3.16 12.72
C ARG A 25 -0.97 1.86 13.38
N ILE A 26 -1.92 1.10 13.86
CA ILE A 26 -1.64 -0.15 14.58
C ILE A 26 -2.31 -1.30 13.85
N PRO A 27 -1.55 -2.29 13.33
CA PRO A 27 -2.12 -3.43 12.63
C PRO A 27 -2.92 -4.32 13.57
N VAL A 28 -4.19 -4.51 13.26
CA VAL A 28 -5.06 -5.52 13.87
C VAL A 28 -5.15 -6.69 12.90
N VAL A 29 -4.82 -7.88 13.37
CA VAL A 29 -4.61 -9.04 12.51
C VAL A 29 -5.47 -10.22 12.93
N ARG A 30 -6.13 -10.81 11.95
CA ARG A 30 -6.84 -12.08 12.10
C ARG A 30 -6.24 -13.13 11.17
N GLU A 31 -5.82 -14.25 11.71
CA GLU A 31 -5.37 -15.41 10.96
C GLU A 31 -6.54 -16.37 10.72
N VAL A 32 -6.70 -16.81 9.46
CA VAL A 32 -7.69 -17.81 9.04
C VAL A 32 -7.02 -18.88 8.19
N LEU A 33 -7.60 -20.06 8.14
CA LEU A 33 -7.18 -21.11 7.21
C LEU A 33 -7.64 -20.77 5.80
N SER A 34 -6.83 -21.08 4.81
CA SER A 34 -7.10 -20.78 3.39
C SER A 34 -7.13 -22.04 2.53
N ASP A 35 -7.63 -23.16 3.09
CA ASP A 35 -7.55 -24.49 2.45
C ASP A 35 -8.32 -24.59 1.12
N LEU A 36 -9.37 -23.78 0.94
CA LEU A 36 -10.25 -23.82 -0.22
C LEU A 36 -10.17 -22.59 -1.11
N ASP A 37 -9.36 -21.62 -0.74
CA ASP A 37 -9.25 -20.34 -1.46
C ASP A 37 -7.85 -20.15 -2.07
N THR A 38 -7.83 -19.56 -3.26
CA THR A 38 -6.62 -19.06 -3.91
C THR A 38 -6.50 -17.55 -3.72
N PRO A 39 -5.32 -16.94 -3.88
CA PRO A 39 -5.19 -15.49 -3.87
C PRO A 39 -6.17 -14.80 -4.82
N LEU A 40 -6.31 -15.31 -6.04
CA LEU A 40 -7.25 -14.77 -7.02
C LEU A 40 -8.70 -14.89 -6.56
N SER A 41 -9.12 -16.04 -5.98
CA SER A 41 -10.50 -16.20 -5.51
C SER A 41 -10.84 -15.24 -4.37
N VAL A 42 -9.88 -14.97 -3.48
CA VAL A 42 -10.06 -14.00 -2.39
C VAL A 42 -10.04 -12.57 -2.94
N TYR A 43 -9.17 -12.26 -3.92
CA TYR A 43 -9.18 -10.97 -4.60
C TYR A 43 -10.57 -10.65 -5.17
N LEU A 44 -11.14 -11.57 -5.95
CA LEU A 44 -12.47 -11.39 -6.54
C LEU A 44 -13.60 -11.27 -5.50
N LYS A 45 -13.42 -11.84 -4.31
CA LYS A 45 -14.41 -11.74 -3.22
C LYS A 45 -14.31 -10.43 -2.43
N LEU A 46 -13.10 -9.87 -2.25
CA LEU A 46 -12.84 -8.80 -1.31
C LEU A 46 -12.35 -7.50 -1.96
N ALA A 47 -11.76 -7.58 -3.14
CA ALA A 47 -11.00 -6.50 -3.74
C ALA A 47 -11.41 -6.18 -5.20
N ASP A 48 -12.55 -6.70 -5.67
CA ASP A 48 -13.07 -6.41 -7.03
C ASP A 48 -13.68 -5.00 -7.06
N ALA A 49 -12.81 -4.00 -6.99
CA ALA A 49 -13.16 -2.58 -6.99
C ALA A 49 -11.94 -1.73 -7.42
N PRO A 50 -12.14 -0.43 -7.72
CA PRO A 50 -11.02 0.49 -7.98
C PRO A 50 -10.05 0.62 -6.80
N HIS A 51 -8.80 0.97 -7.11
CA HIS A 51 -7.74 1.21 -6.13
C HIS A 51 -7.42 -0.01 -5.26
N THR A 52 -7.31 -1.16 -5.91
CA THR A 52 -6.92 -2.44 -5.33
C THR A 52 -5.68 -2.98 -6.05
N TYR A 53 -5.06 -4.00 -5.48
CA TYR A 53 -3.96 -4.69 -6.13
C TYR A 53 -3.85 -6.14 -5.66
N LEU A 54 -3.26 -6.96 -6.52
CA LEU A 54 -2.82 -8.33 -6.22
C LEU A 54 -1.34 -8.43 -6.61
N LEU A 55 -0.49 -8.67 -5.62
CA LEU A 55 0.94 -8.92 -5.82
C LEU A 55 1.22 -10.38 -5.54
N GLU A 56 1.65 -11.10 -6.57
CA GLU A 56 2.04 -12.50 -6.47
C GLU A 56 3.48 -12.67 -6.95
N SER A 57 4.27 -13.37 -6.17
CA SER A 57 5.61 -13.79 -6.59
C SER A 57 5.58 -15.24 -7.03
N VAL A 58 5.86 -15.50 -8.28
CA VAL A 58 5.81 -16.83 -8.90
C VAL A 58 7.16 -17.55 -8.85
N GLU A 59 8.27 -16.80 -8.78
CA GLU A 59 9.62 -17.33 -8.80
C GLU A 59 10.37 -17.04 -7.49
N GLY A 60 11.28 -17.94 -7.10
CA GLY A 60 12.19 -17.73 -5.97
C GLY A 60 11.98 -18.62 -4.75
N GLY A 61 11.16 -19.67 -4.83
CA GLY A 61 10.99 -20.69 -3.80
C GLY A 61 10.50 -20.11 -2.46
N GLU A 62 10.88 -20.76 -1.34
CA GLU A 62 10.42 -20.42 0.01
C GLU A 62 10.74 -18.98 0.47
N ARG A 63 11.68 -18.32 -0.19
CA ARG A 63 12.19 -17.02 0.23
C ARG A 63 11.46 -15.85 -0.43
N PHE A 64 11.11 -15.94 -1.70
CA PHE A 64 10.50 -14.85 -2.49
C PHE A 64 9.05 -15.14 -2.91
N GLY A 65 8.70 -16.39 -3.24
CA GLY A 65 7.35 -16.80 -3.63
C GLY A 65 6.40 -17.13 -2.46
N ARG A 66 6.77 -16.77 -1.23
CA ARG A 66 6.03 -17.20 -0.05
C ARG A 66 4.71 -16.49 0.14
N TYR A 67 4.63 -15.20 -0.17
CA TYR A 67 3.46 -14.39 0.10
C TYR A 67 2.79 -13.90 -1.16
N SER A 68 1.45 -14.00 -1.21
CA SER A 68 0.62 -13.25 -2.13
C SER A 68 -0.13 -12.17 -1.34
N ILE A 69 -0.10 -10.93 -1.82
CA ILE A 69 -0.60 -9.78 -1.10
C ILE A 69 -1.74 -9.13 -1.88
N ILE A 70 -2.90 -9.02 -1.25
CA ILE A 70 -4.09 -8.38 -1.80
C ILE A 70 -4.33 -7.10 -1.01
N GLY A 71 -4.26 -5.96 -1.67
CA GLY A 71 -4.74 -4.70 -1.12
C GLY A 71 -6.23 -4.54 -1.38
N LEU A 72 -7.01 -4.31 -0.33
CA LEU A 72 -8.42 -4.00 -0.43
C LEU A 72 -8.60 -2.56 -0.93
N PRO A 73 -9.82 -2.15 -1.33
CA PRO A 73 -10.06 -0.82 -1.88
C PRO A 73 -9.52 0.29 -0.98
N ALA A 74 -8.52 1.01 -1.46
CA ALA A 74 -7.89 2.09 -0.70
C ALA A 74 -8.85 3.27 -0.57
N LYS A 75 -9.06 3.72 0.67
CA LYS A 75 -9.91 4.87 0.97
C LYS A 75 -9.23 6.17 0.58
N ARG A 76 -7.90 6.24 0.79
CA ARG A 76 -7.08 7.41 0.50
C ARG A 76 -6.14 7.15 -0.66
N VAL A 77 -6.19 8.06 -1.65
CA VAL A 77 -5.35 8.04 -2.84
C VAL A 77 -4.72 9.41 -3.01
N VAL A 78 -3.42 9.44 -3.27
CA VAL A 78 -2.65 10.66 -3.54
C VAL A 78 -2.14 10.60 -4.96
N THR A 79 -2.35 11.66 -5.73
CA THR A 79 -1.88 11.76 -7.11
C THR A 79 -1.09 13.03 -7.32
N PHE A 80 -0.12 12.95 -8.23
CA PHE A 80 0.63 14.12 -8.70
C PHE A 80 0.59 14.16 -10.22
N ARG A 81 0.39 15.38 -10.76
CA ARG A 81 0.55 15.72 -12.17
C ARG A 81 1.41 16.98 -12.25
N GLY A 82 2.62 16.85 -12.75
CA GLY A 82 3.60 17.91 -12.54
C GLY A 82 3.72 18.24 -11.06
N HIS A 83 3.55 19.51 -10.73
CA HIS A 83 3.59 19.98 -9.35
C HIS A 83 2.21 20.04 -8.66
N ALA A 84 1.13 19.70 -9.37
CA ALA A 84 -0.20 19.66 -8.77
C ALA A 84 -0.39 18.35 -7.99
N MET A 85 -0.62 18.46 -6.68
CA MET A 85 -0.94 17.35 -5.79
C MET A 85 -2.44 17.34 -5.48
N GLU A 86 -3.05 16.16 -5.52
CA GLU A 86 -4.42 15.95 -5.08
C GLU A 86 -4.50 14.76 -4.12
N ILE A 87 -5.22 14.93 -3.02
CA ILE A 87 -5.55 13.85 -2.08
C ILE A 87 -7.06 13.60 -2.15
N ARG A 88 -7.43 12.36 -2.43
CA ARG A 88 -8.81 11.89 -2.34
C ARG A 88 -8.98 11.00 -1.11
N ASP A 89 -10.09 11.19 -0.41
CA ASP A 89 -10.53 10.33 0.68
C ASP A 89 -11.95 9.87 0.41
N HIS A 90 -12.18 8.55 0.39
CA HIS A 90 -13.46 7.95 -0.02
C HIS A 90 -13.98 8.52 -1.36
N GLY A 91 -13.08 8.67 -2.35
CA GLY A 91 -13.37 9.19 -3.68
C GLY A 91 -13.62 10.70 -3.78
N ARG A 92 -13.61 11.44 -2.66
CA ARG A 92 -13.79 12.90 -2.64
C ARG A 92 -12.45 13.59 -2.51
N VAL A 93 -12.23 14.65 -3.28
CA VAL A 93 -11.06 15.51 -3.13
C VAL A 93 -11.14 16.20 -1.77
N VAL A 94 -10.15 15.98 -0.91
CA VAL A 94 -10.03 16.59 0.41
C VAL A 94 -8.91 17.61 0.47
N GLU A 95 -7.93 17.50 -0.42
CA GLU A 95 -6.84 18.45 -0.56
C GLU A 95 -6.43 18.53 -2.03
N SER A 96 -6.17 19.75 -2.53
CA SER A 96 -5.59 19.99 -3.84
C SER A 96 -4.73 21.25 -3.77
N ARG A 97 -3.45 21.14 -4.13
CA ARG A 97 -2.49 22.26 -4.10
C ARG A 97 -1.30 22.04 -4.99
N GLU A 98 -0.62 23.12 -5.34
CA GLU A 98 0.71 23.07 -5.95
C GLU A 98 1.78 22.79 -4.89
N VAL A 99 2.77 21.99 -5.27
CA VAL A 99 3.91 21.61 -4.42
C VAL A 99 5.23 21.94 -5.13
N ALA A 100 6.22 22.30 -4.36
CA ALA A 100 7.54 22.63 -4.92
C ALA A 100 8.31 21.35 -5.32
N ASP A 101 8.17 20.28 -4.53
CA ASP A 101 8.86 19.01 -4.71
C ASP A 101 7.91 17.84 -4.40
N PRO A 102 7.41 17.14 -5.44
CA PRO A 102 6.55 15.97 -5.27
C PRO A 102 7.17 14.84 -4.42
N PHE A 103 8.48 14.60 -4.53
CA PHE A 103 9.13 13.55 -3.74
C PHE A 103 9.24 13.92 -2.26
N ALA A 104 9.52 15.19 -1.96
CA ALA A 104 9.51 15.67 -0.57
C ALA A 104 8.11 15.51 0.06
N GLU A 105 7.03 15.76 -0.69
CA GLU A 105 5.67 15.54 -0.23
C GLU A 105 5.36 14.06 0.02
N VAL A 106 5.78 13.17 -0.88
CA VAL A 106 5.64 11.73 -0.68
C VAL A 106 6.39 11.27 0.57
N GLU A 107 7.60 11.78 0.80
CA GLU A 107 8.38 11.44 2.00
C GLU A 107 7.74 12.00 3.27
N ALA A 108 7.22 13.23 3.25
CA ALA A 108 6.48 13.81 4.36
C ALA A 108 5.21 12.99 4.68
N LEU A 109 4.48 12.57 3.65
CA LEU A 109 3.33 11.69 3.81
C LEU A 109 3.74 10.34 4.44
N ARG A 110 4.79 9.70 3.92
CA ARG A 110 5.32 8.45 4.46
C ARG A 110 5.73 8.60 5.93
N ALA A 111 6.42 9.69 6.27
CA ALA A 111 6.90 9.96 7.63
C ALA A 111 5.76 10.26 8.63
N SER A 112 4.58 10.67 8.15
CA SER A 112 3.42 10.92 9.01
C SER A 112 2.81 9.63 9.59
N TYR A 113 3.13 8.47 9.00
CA TYR A 113 2.64 7.18 9.46
C TYR A 113 3.71 6.44 10.27
N SER A 114 3.39 6.17 11.52
CA SER A 114 4.21 5.35 12.42
C SER A 114 3.49 4.05 12.74
N VAL A 115 4.06 2.93 12.29
CA VAL A 115 3.47 1.59 12.41
C VAL A 115 4.39 0.69 13.23
N PRO A 116 3.90 0.00 14.28
CA PRO A 116 4.72 -0.92 15.05
C PRO A 116 5.06 -2.17 14.23
N LYS A 117 6.30 -2.63 14.35
CA LYS A 117 6.69 -3.92 13.78
C LYS A 117 6.21 -5.04 14.69
N LEU A 118 5.30 -5.89 14.20
CA LEU A 118 4.77 -7.03 14.92
C LEU A 118 5.47 -8.31 14.49
N GLU A 119 5.94 -9.10 15.46
CA GLU A 119 6.59 -10.38 15.19
C GLU A 119 5.61 -11.40 14.60
N GLY A 120 6.10 -12.19 13.65
CA GLY A 120 5.34 -13.30 13.04
C GLY A 120 4.42 -12.89 11.89
N LEU A 121 4.33 -11.60 11.57
CA LEU A 121 3.64 -11.10 10.39
C LEU A 121 4.54 -11.13 9.15
N PRO A 122 3.94 -11.09 7.94
CA PRO A 122 4.66 -10.80 6.70
C PRO A 122 5.45 -9.50 6.80
N GLY A 123 6.52 -9.38 5.99
CA GLY A 123 7.34 -8.15 5.98
C GLY A 123 6.59 -6.91 5.52
N PHE A 124 5.55 -7.07 4.72
CA PHE A 124 4.66 -6.00 4.29
C PHE A 124 3.28 -6.21 4.93
N THR A 125 2.83 -5.23 5.68
CA THR A 125 1.54 -5.23 6.38
C THR A 125 0.66 -4.04 6.01
N GLY A 126 1.10 -3.18 5.08
CA GLY A 126 0.42 -1.97 4.64
C GLY A 126 1.41 -0.84 4.37
N GLY A 127 0.91 0.28 3.87
CA GLY A 127 1.70 1.45 3.52
C GLY A 127 1.26 2.07 2.19
N LEU A 128 2.16 2.81 1.55
CA LEU A 128 1.90 3.41 0.24
C LEU A 128 2.20 2.40 -0.87
N VAL A 129 1.23 2.17 -1.74
CA VAL A 129 1.33 1.27 -2.90
C VAL A 129 0.82 1.99 -4.14
N GLY A 130 1.55 1.90 -5.24
CA GLY A 130 1.17 2.57 -6.48
C GLY A 130 2.32 2.60 -7.46
N TRP A 131 2.42 3.66 -8.25
CA TRP A 131 3.47 3.81 -9.25
C TRP A 131 4.07 5.22 -9.24
N PHE A 132 5.29 5.26 -9.74
CA PHE A 132 5.98 6.47 -10.19
C PHE A 132 6.17 6.30 -11.70
N GLY A 133 5.58 7.19 -12.50
CA GLY A 133 5.72 7.21 -13.94
C GLY A 133 7.16 7.53 -14.36
N PHE A 134 7.49 7.24 -15.60
CA PHE A 134 8.82 7.52 -16.13
C PHE A 134 9.15 9.03 -16.10
N GLU A 135 8.14 9.87 -16.28
CA GLU A 135 8.22 11.33 -16.27
C GLU A 135 8.71 11.90 -14.94
N CYS A 136 8.60 11.14 -13.85
CA CYS A 136 9.13 11.51 -12.53
C CYS A 136 10.65 11.77 -12.53
N ILE A 137 11.38 11.28 -13.56
CA ILE A 137 12.81 11.61 -13.74
C ILE A 137 13.01 13.12 -13.87
N GLY A 138 12.04 13.85 -14.42
CA GLY A 138 12.08 15.31 -14.56
C GLY A 138 12.11 16.06 -13.23
N TYR A 139 11.60 15.48 -12.16
CA TYR A 139 11.67 16.06 -10.80
C TYR A 139 13.07 15.96 -10.19
N ILE A 140 13.87 14.96 -10.63
CA ILE A 140 15.24 14.74 -10.14
C ILE A 140 16.24 15.46 -11.04
N GLU A 141 16.07 15.36 -12.36
CA GLU A 141 16.95 15.94 -13.38
C GLU A 141 16.14 16.85 -14.30
N PRO A 142 16.06 18.15 -14.03
CA PRO A 142 15.23 19.09 -14.78
C PRO A 142 15.55 19.17 -16.29
N ARG A 143 16.75 18.75 -16.70
CA ARG A 143 17.13 18.68 -18.13
C ARG A 143 16.37 17.61 -18.89
N LEU A 144 15.81 16.62 -18.17
CA LEU A 144 15.01 15.53 -18.73
C LEU A 144 13.51 15.79 -18.59
N ALA A 145 13.11 16.82 -17.85
CA ALA A 145 11.76 17.35 -17.90
C ALA A 145 11.54 17.90 -19.31
N GLY A 146 10.70 17.24 -20.10
CA GLY A 146 10.46 17.63 -21.50
C GLY A 146 10.14 19.12 -21.60
N GLY A 147 11.07 19.90 -22.14
CA GLY A 147 10.88 21.32 -22.36
C GLY A 147 9.79 21.56 -23.41
N ASP A 148 9.14 22.71 -23.34
CA ASP A 148 8.08 23.15 -24.27
C ASP A 148 8.52 23.20 -25.75
N ASP A 149 9.85 23.12 -26.01
CA ASP A 149 10.48 23.26 -27.35
C ASP A 149 10.79 21.91 -28.02
N THR A 150 10.45 20.77 -27.45
CA THR A 150 10.62 19.50 -28.16
C THR A 150 9.46 19.31 -29.14
N PRO A 151 9.75 19.10 -30.47
CA PRO A 151 8.72 18.84 -31.47
C PRO A 151 7.89 17.57 -31.21
N ASP A 152 8.34 16.75 -30.29
CA ASP A 152 7.76 15.49 -29.89
C ASP A 152 7.16 15.62 -28.48
N LYS A 153 6.22 16.56 -28.29
CA LYS A 153 5.27 16.47 -27.15
C LYS A 153 4.54 15.16 -27.34
N ARG A 154 5.08 14.10 -26.73
CA ARG A 154 4.40 12.80 -26.68
C ARG A 154 3.03 13.07 -26.10
N ARG A 155 2.03 12.87 -26.93
CA ARG A 155 0.64 13.01 -26.52
C ARG A 155 0.43 12.03 -25.37
N ASP A 156 0.18 12.52 -24.17
CA ASP A 156 -0.29 11.68 -23.09
C ASP A 156 -1.70 11.20 -23.42
N GLU A 157 -1.77 10.11 -24.18
CA GLU A 157 -3.04 9.53 -24.64
C GLU A 157 -3.81 8.88 -23.52
N LEU A 158 -3.13 8.51 -22.43
CA LEU A 158 -3.72 7.82 -21.30
C LEU A 158 -4.17 8.78 -20.19
N ASP A 159 -3.68 10.02 -20.21
CA ASP A 159 -3.96 11.04 -19.19
C ASP A 159 -3.76 10.51 -17.76
N THR A 160 -2.64 9.80 -17.55
CA THR A 160 -2.30 9.20 -16.25
C THR A 160 -1.57 10.18 -15.36
N SER A 161 -1.68 9.99 -14.04
CA SER A 161 -0.89 10.77 -13.08
C SER A 161 0.59 10.36 -13.15
N ASP A 162 1.51 11.30 -12.94
CA ASP A 162 2.94 11.00 -12.84
C ASP A 162 3.24 10.12 -11.62
N ILE A 163 2.54 10.37 -10.51
CA ILE A 163 2.58 9.55 -9.32
C ILE A 163 1.14 9.25 -8.88
N LEU A 164 0.85 8.00 -8.58
CA LEU A 164 -0.35 7.59 -7.87
C LEU A 164 0.03 6.67 -6.72
N LEU A 165 -0.37 7.04 -5.51
CA LEU A 165 -0.11 6.26 -4.30
C LEU A 165 -1.42 6.02 -3.56
N MET A 166 -1.72 4.75 -3.33
CA MET A 166 -2.82 4.29 -2.50
C MET A 166 -2.32 4.06 -1.08
N LEU A 167 -3.02 4.58 -0.07
CA LEU A 167 -2.76 4.21 1.32
C LEU A 167 -3.44 2.88 1.60
N SER A 168 -2.64 1.82 1.62
CA SER A 168 -3.10 0.45 1.85
C SER A 168 -3.16 0.17 3.35
N GLU A 169 -4.34 0.27 3.92
CA GLU A 169 -4.62 0.05 5.35
C GLU A 169 -5.36 -1.25 5.61
N GLU A 170 -5.98 -1.84 4.59
CA GLU A 170 -6.72 -3.09 4.66
C GLU A 170 -6.15 -4.09 3.66
N LEU A 171 -5.68 -5.24 4.14
CA LEU A 171 -4.99 -6.23 3.31
C LEU A 171 -5.43 -7.65 3.66
N ALA A 172 -5.34 -8.52 2.65
CA ALA A 172 -5.37 -9.97 2.82
C ALA A 172 -4.04 -10.55 2.31
N VAL A 173 -3.30 -11.24 3.17
CA VAL A 173 -1.98 -11.77 2.85
C VAL A 173 -1.97 -13.28 2.97
N PHE A 174 -1.74 -13.99 1.87
CA PHE A 174 -1.53 -15.42 1.87
C PHE A 174 -0.10 -15.77 2.27
N ASP A 175 0.08 -16.68 3.19
CA ASP A 175 1.32 -17.43 3.40
C ASP A 175 1.18 -18.76 2.67
N ASN A 176 1.62 -18.80 1.42
CA ASN A 176 1.52 -19.96 0.53
C ASN A 176 2.25 -21.18 1.10
N LEU A 177 3.31 -20.95 1.91
CA LEU A 177 4.07 -22.04 2.54
C LEU A 177 3.29 -22.68 3.70
N LYS A 178 2.50 -21.87 4.44
CA LYS A 178 1.78 -22.34 5.62
C LYS A 178 0.29 -22.62 5.38
N GLY A 179 -0.24 -22.31 4.19
CA GLY A 179 -1.65 -22.42 3.89
C GLY A 179 -2.51 -21.53 4.80
N ARG A 180 -2.08 -20.30 5.03
CA ARG A 180 -2.75 -19.35 5.93
C ARG A 180 -3.03 -18.03 5.26
N LEU A 181 -4.13 -17.43 5.66
CA LEU A 181 -4.54 -16.10 5.24
C LEU A 181 -4.54 -15.17 6.46
N TYR A 182 -3.80 -14.07 6.36
CA TYR A 182 -3.82 -12.98 7.33
C TYR A 182 -4.72 -11.86 6.81
N LEU A 183 -5.76 -11.52 7.55
CA LEU A 183 -6.55 -10.31 7.33
C LEU A 183 -6.00 -9.23 8.25
N ILE A 184 -5.54 -8.14 7.66
CA ILE A 184 -4.82 -7.07 8.35
C ILE A 184 -5.58 -5.77 8.13
N VAL A 185 -5.90 -5.08 9.21
CA VAL A 185 -6.50 -3.74 9.19
C VAL A 185 -5.68 -2.81 10.07
N HIS A 186 -5.28 -1.68 9.55
CA HIS A 186 -4.61 -0.65 10.32
C HIS A 186 -5.65 0.23 11.02
N ALA A 187 -5.65 0.19 12.33
CA ALA A 187 -6.55 1.01 13.14
C ALA A 187 -5.85 2.27 13.65
N ASP A 188 -6.61 3.36 13.71
CA ASP A 188 -6.22 4.57 14.44
C ASP A 188 -6.30 4.29 15.95
N PRO A 189 -5.31 4.72 16.77
CA PRO A 189 -5.33 4.58 18.21
C PRO A 189 -6.30 5.54 18.91
#